data_0c1cbf13b17276f41aa8017a93310478
#
_entry.id   0c1cbf13b17276f41aa8017a93310478
#
_cell.length_a   1.000
_cell.length_b   1.000
_cell.length_c   1.000
_cell.angle_alpha   90.00
_cell.angle_beta   90.00
_cell.angle_gamma   90.00
#
_symmetry.space_group_name_H-M   'P 1'
#
loop_
_entity.id
_entity.type
_entity.pdbx_description
1 polymer ?
#
loop_
_entity_poly.entity_id
_entity_poly.type
_entity_poly.pdbx_seq_one_letter_code
_entity_poly.pdbx_strand_id
1 'polypeptide(L)'
;AVADYKAKNYSNEKIKKTGDDLNLIFERDRDIIKTLRDMKENQILVGFAAESSNLKENAKGKLDRKNLDYIVANDISKSETGFASDENKVTIISKSGEEVSLEKMSKREVAKNIFDIIKGR
;
A
#
# COMPACT_ATOMS: atom_id res chain seq x y z
N ALA A 1 4.26 -7.79 5.58
CA ALA A 1 3.23 -6.83 5.20
C ALA A 1 2.01 -7.00 6.09
N VAL A 2 1.35 -5.92 6.40
CA VAL A 2 0.10 -5.96 7.15
C VAL A 2 -1.05 -6.20 6.18
N ALA A 3 -1.86 -7.22 6.44
CA ALA A 3 -3.01 -7.56 5.63
C ALA A 3 -4.26 -6.82 6.10
N ASP A 4 -5.20 -6.55 5.17
CA ASP A 4 -6.49 -5.92 5.50
C ASP A 4 -7.46 -6.90 6.17
N TYR A 5 -7.20 -8.17 6.07
CA TYR A 5 -8.01 -9.26 6.61
C TYR A 5 -7.17 -10.24 7.41
N LYS A 6 -7.74 -10.75 8.49
CA LYS A 6 -7.18 -11.83 9.31
C LYS A 6 -8.17 -12.97 9.44
N ALA A 7 -7.67 -14.18 9.69
CA ALA A 7 -8.55 -15.31 9.97
C ALA A 7 -9.36 -15.04 11.24
N LYS A 8 -10.67 -15.22 11.16
CA LYS A 8 -11.58 -15.02 12.31
C LYS A 8 -11.33 -16.05 13.41
N ASN A 9 -11.06 -17.28 13.00
CA ASN A 9 -10.78 -18.39 13.91
C ASN A 9 -9.38 -18.94 13.60
N TYR A 10 -8.61 -19.23 14.63
CA TYR A 10 -7.32 -19.90 14.49
C TYR A 10 -7.25 -21.09 15.47
N SER A 11 -6.41 -22.07 15.16
CA SER A 11 -6.14 -23.22 16.02
C SER A 11 -4.70 -23.16 16.53
N ASN A 12 -4.50 -23.39 17.81
CA ASN A 12 -3.17 -23.53 18.40
C ASN A 12 -2.52 -24.88 18.03
N GLU A 13 -3.32 -25.81 17.53
CA GLU A 13 -2.88 -27.13 17.13
C GLU A 13 -2.92 -27.26 15.60
N LYS A 14 -2.10 -28.18 15.08
CA LYS A 14 -2.09 -28.50 13.66
C LYS A 14 -3.44 -29.04 13.21
N ILE A 15 -4.05 -28.38 12.23
CA ILE A 15 -5.27 -28.85 11.59
C ILE A 15 -4.93 -30.09 10.74
N LYS A 16 -5.48 -31.23 11.11
CA LYS A 16 -5.30 -32.48 10.36
C LYS A 16 -6.20 -32.54 9.13
N LYS A 17 -5.70 -33.18 8.06
CA LYS A 17 -6.52 -33.44 6.88
C LYS A 17 -7.62 -34.45 7.23
N THR A 18 -8.88 -34.07 6.96
CA THR A 18 -10.04 -34.93 7.19
C THR A 18 -10.62 -35.49 5.91
N GLY A 19 -10.14 -35.10 4.74
CA GLY A 19 -10.70 -35.44 3.44
C GLY A 19 -11.82 -34.49 2.97
N ASP A 20 -12.31 -33.64 3.85
CA ASP A 20 -13.32 -32.62 3.53
C ASP A 20 -12.70 -31.28 3.15
N ASP A 21 -13.52 -30.41 2.57
CA ASP A 21 -13.11 -29.03 2.26
C ASP A 21 -12.86 -28.24 3.55
N LEU A 22 -11.85 -27.38 3.52
CA LEU A 22 -11.57 -26.45 4.60
C LEU A 22 -12.18 -25.07 4.29
N ASN A 23 -13.17 -24.68 5.09
CA ASN A 23 -13.78 -23.35 4.98
C ASN A 23 -13.12 -22.40 5.98
N LEU A 24 -12.58 -21.28 5.48
CA LEU A 24 -11.96 -20.23 6.29
C LEU A 24 -12.78 -18.95 6.20
N ILE A 25 -13.08 -18.39 7.36
CA ILE A 25 -13.74 -17.08 7.47
C ILE A 25 -12.70 -16.05 7.84
N PHE A 26 -12.63 -14.97 7.04
CA PHE A 26 -11.77 -13.83 7.30
C PHE A 26 -12.59 -12.65 7.80
N GLU A 27 -12.05 -11.90 8.74
CA GLU A 27 -12.60 -10.64 9.22
C GLU A 27 -11.63 -9.50 8.95
N ARG A 28 -12.13 -8.27 8.90
CA ARG A 28 -11.27 -7.09 8.73
C ARG A 28 -10.33 -6.95 9.90
N ASP A 29 -9.06 -6.73 9.57
CA ASP A 29 -8.06 -6.34 10.55
C ASP A 29 -8.00 -4.81 10.69
N ARG A 30 -7.22 -4.34 11.67
CA ARG A 30 -7.06 -2.91 11.94
C ARG A 30 -6.40 -2.21 10.76
N ASP A 31 -7.00 -1.11 10.31
CA ASP A 31 -6.37 -0.19 9.37
C ASP A 31 -5.39 0.72 10.12
N ILE A 32 -4.09 0.40 10.06
CA ILE A 32 -3.03 1.12 10.76
C ILE A 32 -2.95 2.57 10.26
N ILE A 33 -3.03 2.80 8.95
CA ILE A 33 -2.96 4.16 8.38
C ILE A 33 -4.10 5.03 8.87
N LYS A 34 -5.32 4.47 8.97
CA LYS A 34 -6.46 5.19 9.54
C LYS A 34 -6.20 5.60 10.98
N THR A 35 -5.64 4.70 11.79
CA THR A 35 -5.28 5.00 13.17
C THR A 35 -4.20 6.10 13.25
N LEU A 36 -3.15 6.00 12.45
CA LEU A 36 -2.09 7.01 12.40
C LEU A 36 -2.59 8.37 11.95
N ARG A 37 -3.51 8.41 10.99
CA ARG A 37 -4.17 9.64 10.55
C ARG A 37 -4.86 10.36 11.71
N ASP A 38 -5.57 9.61 12.54
CA ASP A 38 -6.33 10.17 13.67
C ASP A 38 -5.41 10.66 14.81
N MET A 39 -4.17 10.15 14.88
CA MET A 39 -3.14 10.55 15.83
C MET A 39 -2.19 11.63 15.30
N LYS A 40 -2.25 11.93 14.02
CA LYS A 40 -1.34 12.84 13.33
C LYS A 40 -1.53 14.29 13.80
N GLU A 41 -0.44 14.95 14.09
CA GLU A 41 -0.36 16.40 14.30
C GLU A 41 0.40 17.06 13.13
N ASN A 42 1.72 17.11 13.21
CA ASN A 42 2.59 17.73 12.20
C ASN A 42 3.36 16.72 11.32
N GLN A 43 3.17 15.42 11.56
CA GLN A 43 3.87 14.38 10.82
C GLN A 43 3.35 14.30 9.39
N ILE A 44 4.25 13.96 8.47
CA ILE A 44 3.92 13.70 7.08
C ILE A 44 3.53 12.22 6.96
N LEU A 45 2.33 11.96 6.49
CA LEU A 45 1.82 10.61 6.30
C LEU A 45 1.87 10.22 4.84
N VAL A 46 2.68 9.20 4.53
CA VAL A 46 2.87 8.67 3.19
C VAL A 46 2.27 7.27 3.12
N GLY A 47 1.30 7.08 2.25
CA GLY A 47 0.71 5.77 1.99
C GLY A 47 1.32 5.11 0.75
N PHE A 48 1.32 3.78 0.73
CA PHE A 48 1.70 2.99 -0.43
C PHE A 48 0.49 2.22 -0.93
N ALA A 49 0.31 2.18 -2.25
CA ALA A 49 -0.74 1.41 -2.88
C ALA A 49 -0.21 0.63 -4.08
N ALA A 50 -0.63 -0.62 -4.21
CA ALA A 50 -0.41 -1.42 -5.40
C ALA A 50 -1.70 -1.41 -6.23
N GLU A 51 -1.61 -0.99 -7.49
CA GLU A 51 -2.76 -0.84 -8.36
C GLU A 51 -2.51 -1.56 -9.70
N SER A 52 -3.46 -2.37 -10.11
CA SER A 52 -3.43 -3.09 -11.39
C SER A 52 -4.18 -2.37 -12.52
N SER A 53 -5.09 -1.47 -12.16
CA SER A 53 -5.90 -0.68 -13.09
C SER A 53 -6.28 0.65 -12.48
N ASN A 54 -6.61 1.65 -13.31
CA ASN A 54 -7.04 2.99 -12.87
C ASN A 54 -6.16 3.57 -11.76
N LEU A 55 -4.83 3.43 -11.92
CA LEU A 55 -3.83 3.71 -10.88
C LEU A 55 -4.01 5.09 -10.26
N LYS A 56 -4.10 6.14 -11.07
CA LYS A 56 -4.20 7.52 -10.56
C LYS A 56 -5.49 7.79 -9.82
N GLU A 57 -6.61 7.35 -10.37
CA GLU A 57 -7.94 7.53 -9.78
C GLU A 57 -8.04 6.79 -8.44
N ASN A 58 -7.62 5.51 -8.42
CA ASN A 58 -7.62 4.70 -7.20
C ASN A 58 -6.68 5.26 -6.13
N ALA A 59 -5.49 5.72 -6.53
CA ALA A 59 -4.53 6.33 -5.63
C ALA A 59 -5.06 7.65 -5.05
N LYS A 60 -5.63 8.54 -5.85
CA LYS A 60 -6.26 9.77 -5.38
C LYS A 60 -7.40 9.50 -4.40
N GLY A 61 -8.25 8.53 -4.72
CA GLY A 61 -9.32 8.12 -3.81
C GLY A 61 -8.80 7.64 -2.45
N LYS A 62 -7.70 6.89 -2.41
CA LYS A 62 -7.06 6.46 -1.15
C LYS A 62 -6.41 7.63 -0.41
N LEU A 63 -5.74 8.53 -1.13
CA LEU A 63 -5.13 9.75 -0.59
C LEU A 63 -6.17 10.56 0.19
N ASP A 64 -7.33 10.80 -0.41
CA ASP A 64 -8.40 11.60 0.17
C ASP A 64 -9.08 10.88 1.34
N ARG A 65 -9.52 9.62 1.15
CA ARG A 65 -10.22 8.86 2.19
C ARG A 65 -9.37 8.65 3.44
N LYS A 66 -8.07 8.44 3.28
CA LYS A 66 -7.14 8.20 4.38
C LYS A 66 -6.44 9.48 4.88
N ASN A 67 -6.77 10.64 4.28
CA ASN A 67 -6.19 11.94 4.61
C ASN A 67 -4.65 11.90 4.67
N LEU A 68 -4.04 11.33 3.63
CA LEU A 68 -2.59 11.25 3.48
C LEU A 68 -2.02 12.56 2.96
N ASP A 69 -0.74 12.83 3.20
CA ASP A 69 -0.02 13.94 2.57
C ASP A 69 0.49 13.54 1.18
N TYR A 70 0.92 12.28 1.05
CA TYR A 70 1.36 11.67 -0.20
C TYR A 70 0.88 10.24 -0.33
N ILE A 71 0.67 9.81 -1.56
CA ILE A 71 0.51 8.40 -1.89
C ILE A 71 1.50 8.00 -2.96
N VAL A 72 2.15 6.86 -2.76
CA VAL A 72 3.07 6.23 -3.70
C VAL A 72 2.34 5.04 -4.32
N ALA A 73 1.88 5.22 -5.55
CA ALA A 73 1.14 4.20 -6.27
C ALA A 73 2.09 3.36 -7.13
N ASN A 74 2.20 2.08 -6.81
CA ASN A 74 2.98 1.11 -7.56
C ASN A 74 2.11 0.47 -8.62
N ASP A 75 2.53 0.55 -9.88
CA ASP A 75 1.87 -0.11 -11.00
C ASP A 75 2.24 -1.60 -11.01
N ILE A 76 1.27 -2.45 -10.74
CA ILE A 76 1.40 -3.91 -10.79
C ILE A 76 0.64 -4.54 -11.95
N SER A 77 0.21 -3.75 -12.94
CA SER A 77 -0.54 -4.23 -14.11
C SER A 77 0.25 -5.17 -14.99
N LYS A 78 1.59 -5.08 -14.98
CA LYS A 78 2.50 -5.98 -15.70
C LYS A 78 3.11 -6.96 -14.71
N SER A 79 2.93 -8.24 -14.96
CA SER A 79 3.41 -9.34 -14.10
C SER A 79 4.93 -9.35 -13.85
N GLU A 80 5.71 -8.67 -14.68
CA GLU A 80 7.16 -8.56 -14.56
C GLU A 80 7.61 -7.65 -13.40
N THR A 81 6.71 -6.85 -12.82
CA THR A 81 6.99 -5.90 -11.74
C THR A 81 6.25 -6.24 -10.44
N GLY A 82 5.94 -7.52 -10.21
CA GLY A 82 5.25 -7.97 -8.99
C GLY A 82 6.01 -7.70 -7.69
N PHE A 83 5.42 -8.05 -6.55
CA PHE A 83 6.00 -7.86 -5.20
C PHE A 83 7.40 -8.47 -5.01
N ALA A 84 7.80 -9.45 -5.84
CA ALA A 84 9.11 -10.09 -5.83
C ALA A 84 10.16 -9.36 -6.68
N SER A 85 9.79 -8.31 -7.43
CA SER A 85 10.74 -7.54 -8.23
C SER A 85 11.49 -6.53 -7.37
N ASP A 86 12.81 -6.38 -7.62
CA ASP A 86 13.63 -5.34 -7.01
C ASP A 86 13.43 -3.96 -7.64
N GLU A 87 12.72 -3.91 -8.77
CA GLU A 87 12.44 -2.69 -9.52
C GLU A 87 10.94 -2.39 -9.54
N ASN A 88 10.61 -1.11 -9.41
CA ASN A 88 9.23 -0.65 -9.40
C ASN A 88 9.05 0.58 -10.29
N LYS A 89 7.86 0.67 -10.91
CA LYS A 89 7.37 1.88 -11.54
C LYS A 89 6.30 2.49 -10.64
N VAL A 90 6.54 3.69 -10.17
CA VAL A 90 5.63 4.35 -9.22
C VAL A 90 5.20 5.74 -9.69
N THR A 91 4.02 6.14 -9.26
CA THR A 91 3.55 7.52 -9.35
C THR A 91 3.32 8.04 -7.94
N ILE A 92 3.93 9.17 -7.61
CA ILE A 92 3.77 9.85 -6.33
C ILE A 92 2.78 10.98 -6.52
N ILE A 93 1.75 11.01 -5.70
CA ILE A 93 0.71 12.03 -5.74
C ILE A 93 0.65 12.73 -4.38
N SER A 94 0.76 14.05 -4.38
CA SER A 94 0.64 14.86 -3.17
C SER A 94 -0.81 15.28 -2.90
N LYS A 95 -1.09 15.65 -1.67
CA LYS A 95 -2.38 16.22 -1.27
C LYS A 95 -2.71 17.54 -2.00
N SER A 96 -1.69 18.28 -2.43
CA SER A 96 -1.85 19.50 -3.25
C SER A 96 -2.22 19.22 -4.70
N GLY A 97 -2.19 17.96 -5.14
CA GLY A 97 -2.52 17.55 -6.50
C GLY A 97 -1.30 17.42 -7.43
N GLU A 98 -0.10 17.66 -6.93
CA GLU A 98 1.11 17.42 -7.72
C GLU A 98 1.33 15.92 -7.96
N GLU A 99 1.72 15.57 -9.18
CA GLU A 99 1.98 14.21 -9.60
C GLU A 99 3.40 14.09 -10.14
N VAL A 100 4.16 13.11 -9.65
CA VAL A 100 5.49 12.76 -10.14
C VAL A 100 5.51 11.30 -10.51
N SER A 101 5.66 11.00 -11.80
CA SER A 101 5.85 9.62 -12.27
C SER A 101 7.34 9.33 -12.39
N LEU A 102 7.78 8.28 -11.71
CA LEU A 102 9.15 7.79 -11.77
C LEU A 102 9.24 6.66 -12.78
N GLU A 103 10.28 6.68 -13.59
CA GLU A 103 10.62 5.55 -14.46
C GLU A 103 10.96 4.32 -13.61
N LYS A 104 10.96 3.16 -14.26
CA LYS A 104 11.30 1.89 -13.59
C LYS A 104 12.71 1.98 -12.98
N MET A 105 12.80 1.83 -11.67
CA MET A 105 14.05 1.92 -10.92
C MET A 105 14.01 1.01 -9.69
N SER A 106 15.16 0.86 -9.03
CA SER A 106 15.26 0.09 -7.80
C SER A 106 14.40 0.69 -6.68
N LYS A 107 13.94 -0.14 -5.73
CA LYS A 107 13.20 0.33 -4.55
C LYS A 107 13.98 1.34 -3.72
N ARG A 108 15.32 1.24 -3.71
CA ARG A 108 16.20 2.20 -3.02
C ARG A 108 16.16 3.57 -3.67
N GLU A 109 16.21 3.62 -4.99
CA GLU A 109 16.10 4.88 -5.75
C GLU A 109 14.72 5.50 -5.61
N VAL A 110 13.66 4.69 -5.64
CA VAL A 110 12.30 5.14 -5.34
C VAL A 110 12.24 5.79 -3.96
N ALA A 111 12.77 5.13 -2.93
CA ALA A 111 12.79 5.67 -1.58
C ALA A 111 13.53 7.01 -1.49
N LYS A 112 14.68 7.14 -2.16
CA LYS A 112 15.42 8.40 -2.24
C LYS A 112 14.58 9.51 -2.87
N ASN A 113 13.94 9.24 -4.00
CA ASN A 113 13.07 10.21 -4.67
C ASN A 113 11.90 10.66 -3.78
N ILE A 114 11.28 9.74 -3.04
CA ILE A 114 10.22 10.09 -2.09
C ILE A 114 10.71 11.09 -1.06
N PHE A 115 11.88 10.83 -0.43
CA PHE A 115 12.45 11.75 0.55
C PHE A 115 12.84 13.09 -0.05
N ASP A 116 13.39 13.12 -1.27
CA ASP A 116 13.75 14.37 -1.95
C ASP A 116 12.50 15.23 -2.24
N ILE A 117 11.41 14.61 -2.68
CA ILE A 117 10.12 15.30 -2.90
C ILE A 117 9.57 15.88 -1.58
N ILE A 118 9.59 15.10 -0.50
CA ILE A 118 9.10 15.53 0.81
C ILE A 118 9.94 16.69 1.37
N LYS A 119 11.26 16.63 1.21
CA LYS A 119 12.17 17.69 1.67
C LYS A 119 12.08 18.98 0.86
N GLY A 120 11.70 18.88 -0.41
CA GLY A 120 11.56 20.02 -1.32
C GLY A 120 10.30 20.86 -1.08
N ARG A 121 9.53 20.54 -0.06
CA ARG A 121 8.29 21.26 0.30
C ARG A 121 8.57 22.65 0.83
#